data_a2a8db890918762a41091261219c6574
#
_entry.id   a2a8db890918762a41091261219c6574
#
_cell.length_a   1.000
_cell.length_b   1.000
_cell.length_c   1.000
_cell.angle_alpha   90.00
_cell.angle_beta   90.00
_cell.angle_gamma   90.00
#
_symmetry.space_group_name_H-M   'P 1'
#
loop_
_entity.id
_entity.type
_entity.pdbx_description
1 polymer ?
#
loop_
_entity_poly.entity_id
_entity_poly.type
_entity_poly.pdbx_seq_one_letter_code
_entity_poly.pdbx_strand_id
1 'polypeptide(L)'
;MFIFGAIALLVDMQAHAQEEVIDTAQFLAVYDYQCKTQNNEGETVVDAMEVVVQVGRTMTKSMPWSQSSLREPTFEAEGKFYQETYLHMPTVWIGWPEGQTTSRELIFPNEFEGKEPTPELQWTLTDDTLRVGDYLCQKATTTYRGLTWQAYYTEEIPSSAGPWRLRGLPGLIVKAESGAHSFVLTQVLQQSEPITYKPNPEARQLSYKKLLKYRTDIYGNKQYVKNPVYYLPEFNELMKTIPNAQVTVLKQFDALFVNWMPVLHKGHVYQPLEKE
;
A
#
# COMPACT_ATOMS: atom_id res chain seq x y z
N MET A 1 -41.37 24.43 45.06
CA MET A 1 -41.30 24.64 43.59
C MET A 1 -39.92 24.13 43.15
N PHE A 2 -39.88 22.85 42.78
CA PHE A 2 -38.63 22.16 42.37
C PHE A 2 -38.56 22.18 40.87
N ILE A 3 -37.51 22.83 40.33
CA ILE A 3 -37.21 22.83 38.89
C ILE A 3 -36.27 21.65 38.65
N PHE A 4 -36.78 20.60 38.01
CA PHE A 4 -35.97 19.53 37.47
C PHE A 4 -35.34 20.00 36.16
N GLY A 5 -34.04 20.25 36.20
CA GLY A 5 -33.24 20.44 34.98
C GLY A 5 -32.97 19.12 34.32
N ALA A 6 -33.56 18.89 33.15
CA ALA A 6 -33.21 17.75 32.29
C ALA A 6 -31.85 18.02 31.67
N ILE A 7 -30.81 17.30 32.12
CA ILE A 7 -29.53 17.20 31.44
C ILE A 7 -29.75 16.25 30.25
N ALA A 8 -29.88 16.80 29.06
CA ALA A 8 -29.82 16.03 27.83
C ALA A 8 -28.38 15.55 27.66
N LEU A 9 -28.13 14.27 27.88
CA LEU A 9 -26.93 13.58 27.44
C LEU A 9 -26.95 13.55 25.88
N LEU A 10 -26.21 14.46 25.28
CA LEU A 10 -25.79 14.33 23.89
C LEU A 10 -24.82 13.16 23.84
N VAL A 11 -25.33 11.98 23.55
CA VAL A 11 -24.51 10.86 23.11
C VAL A 11 -24.02 11.24 21.71
N ASP A 12 -22.77 11.66 21.61
CA ASP A 12 -22.07 11.77 20.34
C ASP A 12 -22.05 10.38 19.72
N MET A 13 -23.02 10.09 18.86
CA MET A 13 -22.96 8.95 17.95
C MET A 13 -21.91 9.29 16.89
N GLN A 14 -20.63 9.07 17.24
CA GLN A 14 -19.61 8.90 16.22
C GLN A 14 -20.06 7.70 15.38
N ALA A 15 -20.59 8.01 14.21
CA ALA A 15 -20.93 6.99 13.24
C ALA A 15 -19.61 6.30 12.80
N HIS A 16 -19.28 5.21 13.47
CA HIS A 16 -18.21 4.34 13.00
C HIS A 16 -18.65 3.83 11.65
N ALA A 17 -17.98 4.27 10.60
CA ALA A 17 -18.26 3.80 9.26
C ALA A 17 -18.15 2.27 9.26
N GLN A 18 -19.25 1.61 8.92
CA GLN A 18 -19.34 0.15 8.91
C GLN A 18 -18.52 -0.39 7.74
N GLU A 19 -17.82 -1.48 7.97
CA GLU A 19 -17.15 -2.23 6.90
C GLU A 19 -18.21 -2.87 6.00
N GLU A 20 -18.06 -2.68 4.70
CA GLU A 20 -18.95 -3.18 3.68
C GLU A 20 -18.28 -4.33 2.92
N VAL A 21 -19.00 -5.44 2.74
CA VAL A 21 -18.58 -6.51 1.82
C VAL A 21 -18.99 -6.09 0.40
N ILE A 22 -18.00 -5.88 -0.46
CA ILE A 22 -18.18 -5.32 -1.79
C ILE A 22 -18.03 -6.36 -2.91
N ASP A 23 -17.39 -7.48 -2.64
CA ASP A 23 -17.30 -8.68 -3.50
C ASP A 23 -16.86 -9.87 -2.64
N THR A 24 -16.69 -11.03 -3.27
CA THR A 24 -16.13 -12.23 -2.64
C THR A 24 -14.99 -12.76 -3.49
N ALA A 25 -13.83 -12.94 -2.87
CA ALA A 25 -12.66 -13.51 -3.54
C ALA A 25 -12.95 -14.96 -3.97
N GLN A 26 -12.59 -15.28 -5.19
CA GLN A 26 -12.62 -16.64 -5.73
C GLN A 26 -11.34 -17.38 -5.35
N PHE A 27 -10.23 -16.64 -5.27
CA PHE A 27 -8.94 -17.12 -4.79
C PHE A 27 -8.08 -15.93 -4.35
N LEU A 28 -6.97 -16.23 -3.68
CA LEU A 28 -5.95 -15.26 -3.28
C LEU A 28 -4.66 -15.57 -4.03
N ALA A 29 -4.00 -14.54 -4.53
CA ALA A 29 -2.66 -14.63 -5.10
C ALA A 29 -1.68 -13.89 -4.19
N VAL A 30 -0.66 -14.57 -3.69
CA VAL A 30 0.37 -14.01 -2.80
C VAL A 30 1.65 -13.81 -3.58
N TYR A 31 2.22 -12.62 -3.47
CA TYR A 31 3.43 -12.23 -4.16
C TYR A 31 4.52 -11.83 -3.17
N ASP A 32 5.75 -12.30 -3.42
CA ASP A 32 6.95 -11.66 -2.86
C ASP A 32 7.22 -10.40 -3.69
N TYR A 33 7.16 -9.25 -3.02
CA TYR A 33 7.52 -7.97 -3.61
C TYR A 33 8.88 -7.54 -3.10
N GLN A 34 9.77 -7.19 -4.01
CA GLN A 34 11.10 -6.69 -3.71
C GLN A 34 11.33 -5.33 -4.37
N CYS A 35 12.01 -4.46 -3.65
CA CYS A 35 12.44 -3.15 -4.13
C CYS A 35 13.95 -2.99 -3.90
N LYS A 36 14.72 -2.86 -4.99
CA LYS A 36 16.15 -2.54 -4.91
C LYS A 36 16.30 -1.04 -4.72
N THR A 37 17.04 -0.65 -3.70
CA THR A 37 17.28 0.75 -3.38
C THR A 37 18.70 0.97 -2.87
N GLN A 38 19.00 2.16 -2.37
CA GLN A 38 20.28 2.49 -1.73
C GLN A 38 20.02 2.95 -0.31
N ASN A 39 20.91 2.56 0.60
CA ASN A 39 20.95 3.07 1.97
C ASN A 39 21.68 4.44 2.03
N ASN A 40 21.84 4.98 3.23
CA ASN A 40 22.52 6.26 3.45
C ASN A 40 24.00 6.24 3.07
N GLU A 41 24.64 5.08 3.07
CA GLU A 41 26.02 4.86 2.69
C GLU A 41 26.19 4.67 1.17
N GLY A 42 25.09 4.66 0.41
CA GLY A 42 25.10 4.44 -1.04
C GLY A 42 25.18 2.97 -1.45
N GLU A 43 25.09 2.06 -0.50
CA GLU A 43 25.10 0.62 -0.77
C GLU A 43 23.74 0.18 -1.29
N THR A 44 23.75 -0.75 -2.26
CA THR A 44 22.51 -1.35 -2.76
C THR A 44 21.94 -2.32 -1.72
N VAL A 45 20.69 -2.08 -1.35
CA VAL A 45 19.92 -2.92 -0.43
C VAL A 45 18.62 -3.36 -1.12
N VAL A 46 18.04 -4.44 -0.62
CA VAL A 46 16.75 -4.96 -1.09
C VAL A 46 15.76 -4.93 0.06
N ASP A 47 14.72 -4.15 -0.10
CA ASP A 47 13.57 -4.18 0.79
C ASP A 47 12.55 -5.18 0.22
N ALA A 48 11.95 -5.99 1.08
CA ALA A 48 11.00 -7.03 0.68
C ALA A 48 9.76 -7.06 1.56
N MET A 49 8.63 -7.41 0.98
CA MET A 49 7.36 -7.65 1.68
C MET A 49 6.47 -8.60 0.87
N GLU A 50 5.52 -9.21 1.54
CA GLU A 50 4.47 -9.96 0.87
C GLU A 50 3.28 -9.04 0.52
N VAL A 51 2.75 -9.24 -0.68
CA VAL A 51 1.54 -8.57 -1.19
C VAL A 51 0.51 -9.64 -1.51
N VAL A 52 -0.70 -9.48 -0.99
CA VAL A 52 -1.83 -10.35 -1.33
C VAL A 52 -2.79 -9.64 -2.28
N VAL A 53 -3.29 -10.38 -3.24
CA VAL A 53 -4.36 -9.96 -4.15
C VAL A 53 -5.55 -10.86 -3.92
N GLN A 54 -6.64 -10.31 -3.41
CA GLN A 54 -7.95 -10.93 -3.40
C GLN A 54 -8.56 -10.77 -4.79
N VAL A 55 -8.81 -11.87 -5.48
CA VAL A 55 -9.37 -11.87 -6.84
C VAL A 55 -10.84 -12.23 -6.77
N GLY A 56 -11.70 -11.22 -6.91
CA GLY A 56 -13.16 -11.36 -6.94
C GLY A 56 -13.69 -11.61 -8.37
N ARG A 57 -14.99 -11.52 -8.50
CA ARG A 57 -15.69 -11.69 -9.79
C ARG A 57 -15.58 -10.46 -10.66
N THR A 58 -15.72 -9.30 -10.07
CA THR A 58 -15.81 -8.00 -10.75
C THR A 58 -14.66 -7.07 -10.41
N MET A 59 -13.96 -7.36 -9.33
CA MET A 59 -12.91 -6.50 -8.81
C MET A 59 -11.75 -7.29 -8.20
N THR A 60 -10.65 -6.58 -7.93
CA THR A 60 -9.54 -7.10 -7.14
C THR A 60 -9.17 -6.14 -6.03
N LYS A 61 -8.67 -6.68 -4.91
CA LYS A 61 -8.07 -5.88 -3.84
C LYS A 61 -6.64 -6.36 -3.61
N SER A 62 -5.69 -5.46 -3.86
CA SER A 62 -4.27 -5.71 -3.61
C SER A 62 -3.83 -4.92 -2.38
N MET A 63 -3.11 -5.57 -1.46
CA MET A 63 -2.66 -4.95 -0.22
C MET A 63 -1.42 -5.65 0.35
N PRO A 64 -0.63 -4.98 1.22
CA PRO A 64 0.35 -5.65 2.03
C PRO A 64 -0.26 -6.83 2.79
N TRP A 65 0.40 -8.00 2.77
CA TRP A 65 -0.11 -9.19 3.47
C TRP A 65 -0.27 -8.95 4.97
N SER A 66 0.63 -8.17 5.56
CA SER A 66 0.56 -7.78 6.98
C SER A 66 -0.69 -7.00 7.37
N GLN A 67 -1.32 -6.32 6.41
CA GLN A 67 -2.57 -5.58 6.61
C GLN A 67 -3.80 -6.43 6.32
N SER A 68 -3.60 -7.67 5.87
CA SER A 68 -4.68 -8.60 5.60
C SER A 68 -5.19 -9.22 6.90
N SER A 69 -6.50 -9.19 7.12
CA SER A 69 -7.14 -9.96 8.21
C SER A 69 -7.01 -11.48 8.03
N LEU A 70 -6.49 -11.93 6.89
CA LEU A 70 -6.29 -13.34 6.54
C LEU A 70 -5.00 -13.89 7.12
N ARG A 71 -4.10 -13.02 7.56
CA ARG A 71 -2.88 -13.43 8.26
C ARG A 71 -3.16 -13.51 9.76
N GLU A 72 -2.89 -14.66 10.36
CA GLU A 72 -2.90 -14.73 11.82
C GLU A 72 -1.86 -13.78 12.41
N PRO A 73 -2.24 -12.94 13.39
CA PRO A 73 -1.30 -12.05 14.04
C PRO A 73 -0.27 -12.90 14.79
N THR A 74 0.92 -13.04 14.27
CA THR A 74 2.04 -13.65 14.99
C THR A 74 2.61 -12.62 15.95
N PHE A 75 2.40 -12.78 17.24
CA PHE A 75 2.90 -11.89 18.31
C PHE A 75 4.44 -11.78 18.39
N GLU A 76 5.17 -12.62 17.69
CA GLU A 76 6.62 -12.49 17.53
C GLU A 76 7.04 -11.31 16.63
N ALA A 77 6.11 -10.60 16.07
CA ALA A 77 6.34 -9.67 14.98
C ALA A 77 6.34 -8.20 15.36
N GLU A 78 6.45 -7.81 16.63
CA GLU A 78 6.47 -6.38 16.98
C GLU A 78 7.47 -5.57 16.16
N GLY A 79 8.63 -6.14 15.80
CA GLY A 79 9.58 -5.51 14.88
C GLY A 79 9.30 -5.74 13.40
N LYS A 80 8.74 -6.90 13.00
CA LYS A 80 8.53 -7.26 11.59
C LYS A 80 7.24 -6.68 11.00
N PHE A 81 6.18 -6.60 11.79
CA PHE A 81 4.89 -6.02 11.38
C PHE A 81 5.06 -4.61 10.81
N TYR A 82 5.93 -3.84 11.41
CA TYR A 82 6.20 -2.47 10.98
C TYR A 82 7.18 -2.39 9.80
N GLN A 83 8.09 -3.33 9.64
CA GLN A 83 9.00 -3.36 8.49
C GLN A 83 8.28 -3.53 7.16
N GLU A 84 7.28 -4.38 7.11
CA GLU A 84 6.55 -4.68 5.88
C GLU A 84 5.67 -3.52 5.39
N THR A 85 5.23 -2.62 6.27
CA THR A 85 4.39 -1.47 5.91
C THR A 85 5.15 -0.33 5.23
N TYR A 86 6.47 -0.37 5.17
CA TYR A 86 7.30 0.77 4.73
C TYR A 86 7.75 0.74 3.29
N LEU A 87 7.60 -0.35 2.61
CA LEU A 87 7.82 -0.42 1.17
C LEU A 87 6.73 0.30 0.37
N HIS A 88 6.02 1.19 1.02
CA HIS A 88 5.10 2.08 0.38
C HIS A 88 4.18 1.40 -0.63
N MET A 89 3.54 0.34 -0.18
CA MET A 89 2.56 -0.39 -0.97
C MET A 89 1.15 0.06 -0.56
N PRO A 90 0.42 0.78 -1.42
CA PRO A 90 -0.95 1.16 -1.14
C PRO A 90 -1.88 -0.05 -1.16
N THR A 91 -2.97 0.00 -0.40
CA THR A 91 -4.11 -0.86 -0.66
C THR A 91 -4.84 -0.33 -1.89
N VAL A 92 -5.09 -1.20 -2.86
CA VAL A 92 -5.70 -0.83 -4.15
C VAL A 92 -6.92 -1.70 -4.40
N TRP A 93 -8.09 -1.09 -4.58
CA TRP A 93 -9.32 -1.72 -5.07
C TRP A 93 -9.48 -1.36 -6.55
N ILE A 94 -9.34 -2.33 -7.45
CA ILE A 94 -9.55 -2.14 -8.89
C ILE A 94 -10.95 -2.62 -9.21
N GLY A 95 -11.78 -1.74 -9.79
CA GLY A 95 -13.20 -2.00 -10.06
C GLY A 95 -14.14 -1.54 -8.94
N TRP A 96 -13.64 -0.81 -7.94
CA TRP A 96 -14.45 -0.25 -6.85
C TRP A 96 -14.17 1.25 -6.59
N PRO A 97 -15.24 2.10 -6.60
CA PRO A 97 -16.58 1.81 -7.15
C PRO A 97 -16.51 1.33 -8.60
N GLU A 98 -17.61 0.80 -9.14
CA GLU A 98 -17.65 0.26 -10.51
C GLU A 98 -16.99 1.20 -11.53
N GLY A 99 -16.10 0.67 -12.35
CA GLY A 99 -15.34 1.43 -13.35
C GLY A 99 -14.21 2.29 -12.77
N GLN A 100 -13.97 2.26 -11.46
CA GLN A 100 -12.94 3.06 -10.81
C GLN A 100 -11.87 2.18 -10.13
N THR A 101 -10.75 2.80 -9.87
CA THR A 101 -9.70 2.28 -9.00
C THR A 101 -9.55 3.22 -7.81
N THR A 102 -9.73 2.67 -6.62
CA THR A 102 -9.50 3.36 -5.35
C THR A 102 -8.15 2.92 -4.78
N SER A 103 -7.34 3.87 -4.33
CA SER A 103 -6.10 3.59 -3.61
C SER A 103 -6.11 4.28 -2.27
N ARG A 104 -5.69 3.53 -1.25
CA ARG A 104 -5.55 4.04 0.11
C ARG A 104 -4.14 3.79 0.60
N GLU A 105 -3.55 4.81 1.21
CA GLU A 105 -2.18 4.75 1.69
C GLU A 105 -1.96 5.66 2.89
N LEU A 106 -1.09 5.23 3.77
CA LEU A 106 -0.60 6.05 4.86
C LEU A 106 0.65 6.80 4.36
N ILE A 107 0.54 8.11 4.21
CA ILE A 107 1.70 9.00 4.11
C ILE A 107 1.74 9.74 5.44
N PHE A 108 2.53 9.15 6.35
CA PHE A 108 2.52 9.56 7.74
C PHE A 108 2.56 11.09 7.90
N PRO A 109 1.78 11.70 8.80
CA PRO A 109 0.87 11.02 9.75
C PRO A 109 -0.56 10.79 9.25
N ASN A 110 -0.85 11.09 7.98
CA ASN A 110 -2.20 11.10 7.47
C ASN A 110 -2.46 9.92 6.54
N GLU A 111 -3.65 9.37 6.62
CA GLU A 111 -4.16 8.46 5.62
C GLU A 111 -4.77 9.24 4.45
N PHE A 112 -4.52 8.77 3.25
CA PHE A 112 -5.02 9.36 2.01
C PHE A 112 -5.79 8.33 1.22
N GLU A 113 -6.84 8.78 0.55
CA GLU A 113 -7.56 7.99 -0.42
C GLU A 113 -7.66 8.76 -1.73
N GLY A 114 -7.24 8.11 -2.82
CA GLY A 114 -7.31 8.64 -4.17
C GLY A 114 -8.14 7.76 -5.08
N LYS A 115 -8.97 8.36 -5.93
CA LYS A 115 -9.81 7.67 -6.91
C LYS A 115 -9.53 8.17 -8.31
N GLU A 116 -9.62 7.25 -9.27
CA GLU A 116 -9.51 7.53 -10.70
C GLU A 116 -10.33 6.51 -11.51
N PRO A 117 -10.72 6.83 -12.74
CA PRO A 117 -11.21 5.81 -13.66
C PRO A 117 -10.19 4.67 -13.77
N THR A 118 -10.67 3.41 -13.80
CA THR A 118 -9.75 2.27 -13.89
C THR A 118 -8.96 2.34 -15.20
N PRO A 119 -7.62 2.48 -15.12
CA PRO A 119 -6.81 2.58 -16.34
C PRO A 119 -6.79 1.24 -17.10
N GLU A 120 -6.84 1.31 -18.41
CA GLU A 120 -6.51 0.17 -19.27
C GLU A 120 -5.02 0.14 -19.55
N LEU A 121 -4.37 -0.99 -19.29
CA LEU A 121 -2.98 -1.19 -19.62
C LEU A 121 -2.87 -1.77 -21.02
N GLN A 122 -2.09 -1.09 -21.88
CA GLN A 122 -1.82 -1.57 -23.22
C GLN A 122 -0.60 -2.49 -23.18
N TRP A 123 -0.85 -3.79 -23.33
CA TRP A 123 0.19 -4.81 -23.32
C TRP A 123 0.66 -5.14 -24.73
N THR A 124 1.97 -5.26 -24.88
CA THR A 124 2.59 -5.87 -26.07
C THR A 124 3.00 -7.29 -25.69
N LEU A 125 2.34 -8.27 -26.27
CA LEU A 125 2.67 -9.69 -26.08
C LEU A 125 3.91 -10.03 -26.91
N THR A 126 4.75 -10.91 -26.39
CA THR A 126 5.92 -11.45 -27.11
C THR A 126 5.84 -12.98 -27.18
N ASP A 127 6.61 -13.58 -28.07
CA ASP A 127 6.72 -15.04 -28.17
C ASP A 127 7.64 -15.64 -27.10
N ASP A 128 8.28 -14.79 -26.28
CA ASP A 128 9.17 -15.24 -25.23
C ASP A 128 8.38 -15.95 -24.13
N THR A 129 8.88 -17.06 -23.68
CA THR A 129 8.34 -17.83 -22.57
C THR A 129 9.36 -17.99 -21.46
N LEU A 130 8.89 -18.09 -20.22
CA LEU A 130 9.72 -18.34 -19.05
C LEU A 130 8.96 -19.25 -18.07
N ARG A 131 9.64 -20.22 -17.50
CA ARG A 131 9.08 -20.98 -16.38
C ARG A 131 9.32 -20.22 -15.08
N VAL A 132 8.22 -19.87 -14.38
CA VAL A 132 8.25 -19.22 -13.07
C VAL A 132 7.58 -20.16 -12.08
N GLY A 133 8.36 -20.74 -11.17
CA GLY A 133 7.87 -21.84 -10.34
C GLY A 133 7.37 -23.00 -11.22
N ASP A 134 6.15 -23.43 -10.96
CA ASP A 134 5.51 -24.53 -11.71
C ASP A 134 4.83 -24.08 -13.00
N TYR A 135 4.69 -22.78 -13.25
CA TYR A 135 3.93 -22.23 -14.37
C TYR A 135 4.80 -21.98 -15.61
N LEU A 136 4.31 -22.36 -16.76
CA LEU A 136 4.84 -21.89 -18.04
C LEU A 136 4.18 -20.56 -18.36
N CYS A 137 4.98 -19.51 -18.42
CA CYS A 137 4.49 -18.15 -18.58
C CYS A 137 4.89 -17.55 -19.92
N GLN A 138 4.01 -16.79 -20.53
CA GLN A 138 4.29 -15.94 -21.68
C GLN A 138 4.65 -14.54 -21.21
N LYS A 139 5.56 -13.88 -21.93
CA LYS A 139 6.03 -12.53 -21.61
C LYS A 139 5.16 -11.47 -22.30
N ALA A 140 4.91 -10.39 -21.59
CA ALA A 140 4.30 -9.18 -22.09
C ALA A 140 5.00 -7.94 -21.55
N THR A 141 4.91 -6.83 -22.26
CA THR A 141 5.48 -5.55 -21.81
C THR A 141 4.45 -4.45 -21.92
N THR A 142 4.53 -3.48 -21.01
CA THR A 142 3.72 -2.25 -21.07
C THR A 142 4.49 -1.08 -20.46
N THR A 143 4.11 0.13 -20.85
CA THR A 143 4.53 1.34 -20.15
C THR A 143 3.36 1.87 -19.36
N TYR A 144 3.50 1.91 -18.05
CA TYR A 144 2.47 2.39 -17.15
C TYR A 144 3.08 3.38 -16.15
N ARG A 145 2.53 4.58 -16.12
CA ARG A 145 2.94 5.65 -15.21
C ARG A 145 4.45 5.86 -15.15
N GLY A 146 5.04 6.06 -16.33
CA GLY A 146 6.46 6.39 -16.49
C GLY A 146 7.43 5.25 -16.18
N LEU A 147 6.93 4.05 -15.96
CA LEU A 147 7.73 2.84 -15.80
C LEU A 147 7.40 1.83 -16.89
N THR A 148 8.45 1.18 -17.41
CA THR A 148 8.28 0.05 -18.34
C THR A 148 8.26 -1.23 -17.54
N TRP A 149 7.15 -1.96 -17.61
CA TRP A 149 6.93 -3.23 -16.94
C TRP A 149 7.13 -4.40 -17.90
N GLN A 150 7.82 -5.43 -17.45
CA GLN A 150 7.85 -6.76 -18.06
C GLN A 150 7.02 -7.67 -17.15
N ALA A 151 6.00 -8.30 -17.71
CA ALA A 151 5.16 -9.25 -16.99
C ALA A 151 5.26 -10.62 -17.64
N TYR A 152 5.16 -11.66 -16.81
CA TYR A 152 5.07 -13.06 -17.20
C TYR A 152 3.75 -13.58 -16.64
N TYR A 153 2.86 -14.03 -17.50
CA TYR A 153 1.53 -14.50 -17.15
C TYR A 153 1.29 -15.93 -17.61
N THR A 154 0.40 -16.63 -16.95
CA THR A 154 -0.01 -17.99 -17.30
C THR A 154 -1.50 -18.09 -17.56
N GLU A 155 -1.90 -18.74 -18.64
CA GLU A 155 -3.30 -19.03 -18.93
C GLU A 155 -3.82 -20.26 -18.17
N GLU A 156 -2.94 -21.01 -17.48
CA GLU A 156 -3.34 -22.11 -16.60
C GLU A 156 -4.24 -21.61 -15.45
N ILE A 157 -4.13 -20.33 -15.08
CA ILE A 157 -5.02 -19.66 -14.16
C ILE A 157 -5.79 -18.57 -14.94
N PRO A 158 -7.04 -18.84 -15.34
CA PRO A 158 -7.82 -17.95 -16.21
C PRO A 158 -8.33 -16.71 -15.46
N SER A 159 -7.43 -15.79 -15.19
CA SER A 159 -7.70 -14.54 -14.48
C SER A 159 -6.83 -13.42 -15.04
N SER A 160 -7.42 -12.29 -15.36
CA SER A 160 -6.68 -11.11 -15.81
C SER A 160 -6.06 -10.32 -14.66
N ALA A 161 -6.02 -10.87 -13.46
CA ALA A 161 -5.47 -10.22 -12.26
C ALA A 161 -3.93 -10.25 -12.23
N GLY A 162 -3.37 -9.40 -11.38
CA GLY A 162 -1.96 -9.34 -11.08
C GLY A 162 -1.70 -8.49 -9.83
N PRO A 163 -0.44 -8.36 -9.40
CA PRO A 163 -0.08 -7.61 -8.21
C PRO A 163 -0.26 -6.11 -8.40
N TRP A 164 -0.57 -5.43 -7.31
CA TRP A 164 -0.74 -3.98 -7.25
C TRP A 164 -1.77 -3.49 -8.27
N ARG A 165 -1.39 -2.79 -9.32
CA ARG A 165 -2.26 -2.24 -10.38
C ARG A 165 -2.10 -2.96 -11.72
N LEU A 166 -1.20 -3.95 -11.78
CA LEU A 166 -0.92 -4.68 -13.03
C LEU A 166 -2.03 -5.71 -13.29
N ARG A 167 -2.63 -5.65 -14.49
CA ARG A 167 -3.77 -6.48 -14.89
C ARG A 167 -3.99 -6.47 -16.39
N GLY A 168 -4.94 -7.28 -16.86
CA GLY A 168 -5.47 -7.19 -18.22
C GLY A 168 -4.79 -8.11 -19.22
N LEU A 169 -3.90 -9.01 -18.78
CA LEU A 169 -3.37 -10.10 -19.60
C LEU A 169 -4.37 -11.27 -19.65
N PRO A 170 -4.27 -12.17 -20.64
CA PRO A 170 -5.19 -13.31 -20.79
C PRO A 170 -5.11 -14.35 -19.67
N GLY A 171 -4.18 -14.21 -18.75
CA GLY A 171 -3.98 -15.10 -17.61
C GLY A 171 -3.39 -14.35 -16.41
N LEU A 172 -3.27 -15.06 -15.27
CA LEU A 172 -2.72 -14.48 -14.04
C LEU A 172 -1.26 -14.05 -14.26
N ILE A 173 -0.93 -12.83 -13.84
CA ILE A 173 0.46 -12.36 -13.83
C ILE A 173 1.21 -13.07 -12.71
N VAL A 174 2.16 -13.92 -13.06
CA VAL A 174 2.98 -14.70 -12.13
C VAL A 174 4.24 -13.95 -11.70
N LYS A 175 4.78 -13.12 -12.60
CA LYS A 175 5.94 -12.29 -12.31
C LYS A 175 5.80 -10.96 -13.02
N ALA A 176 6.22 -9.88 -12.37
CA ALA A 176 6.31 -8.57 -13.01
C ALA A 176 7.54 -7.81 -12.50
N GLU A 177 8.26 -7.16 -13.40
CA GLU A 177 9.49 -6.44 -13.09
C GLU A 177 9.52 -5.07 -13.76
N SER A 178 10.01 -4.07 -13.04
CA SER A 178 10.26 -2.73 -13.58
C SER A 178 11.35 -2.02 -12.79
N GLY A 179 12.50 -1.83 -13.41
CA GLY A 179 13.62 -1.13 -12.76
C GLY A 179 14.00 -1.71 -11.39
N ALA A 180 13.63 -0.97 -10.34
CA ALA A 180 13.91 -1.39 -8.96
C ALA A 180 12.93 -2.42 -8.41
N HIS A 181 11.79 -2.63 -9.05
CA HIS A 181 10.65 -3.38 -8.52
C HIS A 181 10.54 -4.77 -9.12
N SER A 182 10.21 -5.75 -8.28
CA SER A 182 9.91 -7.12 -8.69
C SER A 182 8.77 -7.68 -7.85
N PHE A 183 7.79 -8.30 -8.52
CA PHE A 183 6.74 -9.11 -7.92
C PHE A 183 6.88 -10.53 -8.44
N VAL A 184 6.88 -11.52 -7.55
CA VAL A 184 6.92 -12.93 -7.92
C VAL A 184 5.83 -13.67 -7.15
N LEU A 185 4.92 -14.33 -7.85
CA LEU A 185 3.87 -15.16 -7.26
C LEU A 185 4.51 -16.31 -6.47
N THR A 186 4.14 -16.41 -5.21
CA THR A 186 4.62 -17.47 -4.32
C THR A 186 3.54 -18.50 -4.01
N GLN A 187 2.27 -18.07 -3.95
CA GLN A 187 1.15 -18.94 -3.61
C GLN A 187 -0.14 -18.51 -4.31
N VAL A 188 -0.97 -19.50 -4.63
CA VAL A 188 -2.38 -19.32 -4.99
C VAL A 188 -3.21 -20.12 -3.99
N LEU A 189 -4.00 -19.41 -3.19
CA LEU A 189 -4.83 -20.02 -2.15
C LEU A 189 -6.28 -20.07 -2.63
N GLN A 190 -6.82 -21.26 -2.74
CA GLN A 190 -8.24 -21.49 -3.10
C GLN A 190 -9.12 -21.23 -1.87
N GLN A 191 -9.24 -19.96 -1.53
CA GLN A 191 -10.02 -19.47 -0.40
C GLN A 191 -11.08 -18.49 -0.87
N SER A 192 -12.31 -18.69 -0.38
CA SER A 192 -13.41 -17.76 -0.62
C SER A 192 -13.53 -16.83 0.58
N GLU A 193 -13.10 -15.57 0.40
CA GLU A 193 -13.05 -14.58 1.46
C GLU A 193 -13.78 -13.31 1.06
N PRO A 194 -14.45 -12.61 1.99
CA PRO A 194 -15.05 -11.31 1.68
C PRO A 194 -14.00 -10.30 1.23
N ILE A 195 -14.28 -9.62 0.13
CA ILE A 195 -13.54 -8.40 -0.23
C ILE A 195 -14.30 -7.24 0.39
N THR A 196 -13.62 -6.52 1.27
CA THR A 196 -14.25 -5.49 2.08
C THR A 196 -13.70 -4.10 1.78
N TYR A 197 -14.56 -3.11 1.98
CA TYR A 197 -14.19 -1.71 2.02
C TYR A 197 -14.77 -1.06 3.28
N LYS A 198 -13.91 -0.44 4.06
CA LYS A 198 -14.31 0.35 5.23
C LYS A 198 -14.03 1.82 4.94
N PRO A 199 -15.04 2.68 4.80
CA PRO A 199 -14.83 4.11 4.69
C PRO A 199 -14.01 4.63 5.89
N ASN A 200 -13.02 5.47 5.62
CA ASN A 200 -12.33 6.21 6.67
C ASN A 200 -12.66 7.70 6.53
N PRO A 201 -13.51 8.29 7.40
CA PRO A 201 -13.89 9.69 7.33
C PRO A 201 -12.72 10.65 7.62
N GLU A 202 -11.66 10.16 8.27
CA GLU A 202 -10.46 10.95 8.57
C GLU A 202 -9.46 10.91 7.41
N ALA A 203 -9.58 9.97 6.48
CA ALA A 203 -8.71 9.89 5.33
C ALA A 203 -8.91 11.09 4.39
N ARG A 204 -7.82 11.73 4.01
CA ARG A 204 -7.83 12.87 3.09
C ARG A 204 -8.17 12.39 1.67
N GLN A 205 -9.31 12.83 1.17
CA GLN A 205 -9.79 12.48 -0.17
C GLN A 205 -9.12 13.37 -1.22
N LEU A 206 -8.43 12.75 -2.18
CA LEU A 206 -7.74 13.44 -3.27
C LEU A 206 -8.09 12.80 -4.62
N SER A 207 -7.93 13.57 -5.72
CA SER A 207 -7.79 12.90 -7.02
C SER A 207 -6.49 12.10 -7.02
N TYR A 208 -6.46 10.96 -7.70
CA TYR A 208 -5.27 10.12 -7.68
C TYR A 208 -4.00 10.84 -8.16
N LYS A 209 -4.12 11.71 -9.16
CA LYS A 209 -3.02 12.56 -9.61
C LYS A 209 -2.44 13.45 -8.50
N LYS A 210 -3.31 14.05 -7.68
CA LYS A 210 -2.86 14.87 -6.55
C LYS A 210 -2.21 14.01 -5.46
N LEU A 211 -2.74 12.82 -5.21
CA LEU A 211 -2.16 11.88 -4.26
C LEU A 211 -0.76 11.44 -4.69
N LEU A 212 -0.60 11.08 -5.96
CA LEU A 212 0.70 10.70 -6.54
C LEU A 212 1.74 11.81 -6.41
N LYS A 213 1.36 13.04 -6.76
CA LYS A 213 2.24 14.20 -6.58
C LYS A 213 2.62 14.42 -5.12
N TYR A 214 1.65 14.39 -4.22
CA TYR A 214 1.89 14.56 -2.79
C TYR A 214 2.86 13.49 -2.24
N ARG A 215 2.66 12.24 -2.61
CA ARG A 215 3.54 11.13 -2.28
C ARG A 215 4.97 11.37 -2.74
N THR A 216 5.13 11.76 -4.02
CA THR A 216 6.44 12.03 -4.60
C THR A 216 7.15 13.20 -3.90
N ASP A 217 6.43 14.27 -3.61
CA ASP A 217 6.98 15.44 -2.93
C ASP A 217 7.43 15.10 -1.50
N ILE A 218 6.65 14.31 -0.77
CA ILE A 218 6.96 13.94 0.62
C ILE A 218 8.12 12.93 0.67
N TYR A 219 8.05 11.82 -0.06
CA TYR A 219 9.09 10.78 0.01
C TYR A 219 10.38 11.17 -0.71
N GLY A 220 10.33 12.10 -1.69
CA GLY A 220 11.50 12.72 -2.28
C GLY A 220 12.21 13.71 -1.36
N ASN A 221 11.58 14.11 -0.25
CA ASN A 221 12.15 15.04 0.71
C ASN A 221 13.04 14.28 1.72
N LYS A 222 14.36 14.44 1.57
CA LYS A 222 15.35 13.78 2.43
C LYS A 222 15.17 14.09 3.92
N GLN A 223 14.69 15.28 4.26
CA GLN A 223 14.47 15.66 5.65
C GLN A 223 13.26 14.92 6.25
N TYR A 224 12.19 14.76 5.49
CA TYR A 224 11.04 13.98 5.90
C TYR A 224 11.43 12.51 6.14
N VAL A 225 12.15 11.92 5.19
CA VAL A 225 12.62 10.52 5.30
C VAL A 225 13.51 10.32 6.53
N LYS A 226 14.37 11.30 6.86
CA LYS A 226 15.24 11.22 8.05
C LYS A 226 14.50 11.45 9.36
N ASN A 227 13.48 12.31 9.36
CA ASN A 227 12.79 12.71 10.59
C ASN A 227 11.32 13.11 10.32
N PRO A 228 10.42 12.15 10.12
CA PRO A 228 9.01 12.40 9.78
C PRO A 228 8.25 13.15 10.86
N VAL A 229 8.73 13.14 12.12
CA VAL A 229 8.10 13.84 13.25
C VAL A 229 8.02 15.35 13.03
N TYR A 230 8.96 15.95 12.30
CA TYR A 230 8.91 17.38 12.00
C TYR A 230 7.70 17.84 11.18
N TYR A 231 6.98 16.90 10.58
CA TYR A 231 5.81 17.19 9.76
C TYR A 231 4.49 17.03 10.51
N LEU A 232 4.54 16.70 11.80
CA LEU A 232 3.36 16.70 12.66
C LEU A 232 3.00 18.14 13.07
N PRO A 233 1.81 18.65 12.75
CA PRO A 233 1.41 19.99 13.16
C PRO A 233 1.49 20.18 14.69
N GLU A 234 1.06 19.17 15.44
CA GLU A 234 1.08 19.15 16.90
C GLU A 234 2.51 19.23 17.45
N PHE A 235 3.45 18.58 16.79
CA PHE A 235 4.87 18.65 17.15
C PHE A 235 5.43 20.05 16.93
N ASN A 236 5.11 20.68 15.80
CA ASN A 236 5.54 22.03 15.51
C ASN A 236 4.98 23.05 16.51
N GLU A 237 3.72 22.90 16.95
CA GLU A 237 3.14 23.75 17.98
C GLU A 237 3.80 23.50 19.35
N LEU A 238 4.03 22.24 19.73
CA LEU A 238 4.72 21.90 20.95
C LEU A 238 6.15 22.49 21.00
N MET A 239 6.86 22.45 19.88
CA MET A 239 8.22 22.96 19.76
C MET A 239 8.31 24.49 19.87
N LYS A 240 7.26 25.22 19.52
CA LYS A 240 7.17 26.66 19.74
C LYS A 240 7.04 27.01 21.23
N THR A 241 6.42 26.14 22.03
CA THR A 241 6.10 26.38 23.43
C THR A 241 7.19 25.94 24.41
N ILE A 242 8.09 25.03 24.00
CA ILE A 242 9.11 24.44 24.89
C ILE A 242 10.51 24.45 24.22
N PRO A 243 11.21 25.60 24.20
CA PRO A 243 12.46 25.77 23.41
C PRO A 243 13.61 24.81 23.80
N ASN A 244 13.67 24.33 25.03
CA ASN A 244 14.73 23.46 25.54
C ASN A 244 14.34 21.97 25.60
N ALA A 245 13.10 21.62 25.28
CA ALA A 245 12.61 20.23 25.29
C ALA A 245 12.96 19.46 24.00
N GLN A 246 13.50 20.14 22.99
CA GLN A 246 13.75 19.59 21.65
C GLN A 246 14.48 18.24 21.69
N VAL A 247 15.56 18.13 22.45
CA VAL A 247 16.41 16.92 22.44
C VAL A 247 15.73 15.75 23.18
N THR A 248 14.99 16.03 24.26
CA THR A 248 14.37 14.97 25.07
C THR A 248 13.09 14.46 24.41
N VAL A 249 12.29 15.37 23.89
CA VAL A 249 11.07 15.01 23.14
C VAL A 249 11.42 14.27 21.85
N LEU A 250 12.42 14.74 21.08
CA LEU A 250 12.90 14.04 19.90
C LEU A 250 13.41 12.63 20.21
N LYS A 251 14.18 12.45 21.29
CA LYS A 251 14.66 11.13 21.70
C LYS A 251 13.53 10.19 22.12
N GLN A 252 12.50 10.70 22.79
CA GLN A 252 11.34 9.91 23.16
C GLN A 252 10.48 9.58 21.95
N PHE A 253 10.28 10.52 21.03
CA PHE A 253 9.60 10.27 19.78
C PHE A 253 10.41 9.38 18.85
N ASP A 254 11.74 9.55 18.74
CA ASP A 254 12.59 8.64 18.00
C ASP A 254 12.49 7.21 18.53
N ALA A 255 12.44 7.00 19.84
CA ALA A 255 12.25 5.68 20.42
C ALA A 255 10.87 5.07 20.10
N LEU A 256 9.80 5.89 20.07
CA LEU A 256 8.47 5.48 19.67
C LEU A 256 8.37 5.27 18.15
N PHE A 257 8.96 6.14 17.36
CA PHE A 257 8.89 6.11 15.89
C PHE A 257 9.89 5.18 15.24
N VAL A 258 11.05 4.90 15.85
CA VAL A 258 11.97 3.85 15.40
C VAL A 258 11.29 2.49 15.32
N ASN A 259 10.35 2.23 16.24
CA ASN A 259 9.53 1.02 16.15
C ASN A 259 8.39 1.12 15.12
N TRP A 260 7.98 2.32 14.72
CA TRP A 260 6.82 2.56 13.83
C TRP A 260 7.20 2.78 12.36
N MET A 261 8.44 3.20 12.07
CA MET A 261 8.89 3.53 10.70
C MET A 261 10.34 3.09 10.41
N PRO A 262 10.70 1.80 10.53
CA PRO A 262 12.08 1.38 10.43
C PRO A 262 12.74 1.62 9.07
N VAL A 263 12.01 1.57 7.97
CA VAL A 263 12.57 1.77 6.62
C VAL A 263 12.85 3.22 6.33
N LEU A 264 11.95 4.12 6.68
CA LEU A 264 12.19 5.56 6.53
C LEU A 264 13.34 6.03 7.42
N HIS A 265 13.50 5.44 8.61
CA HIS A 265 14.65 5.70 9.49
C HIS A 265 15.96 5.11 8.96
N LYS A 266 15.92 4.03 8.18
CA LYS A 266 17.13 3.49 7.54
C LYS A 266 17.66 4.42 6.43
N GLY A 267 16.90 5.46 6.07
CA GLY A 267 17.30 6.44 5.07
C GLY A 267 17.43 5.85 3.67
N HIS A 268 16.71 4.78 3.38
CA HIS A 268 16.67 4.19 2.05
C HIS A 268 16.09 5.17 1.04
N VAL A 269 16.63 5.19 -0.15
CA VAL A 269 16.17 6.06 -1.23
C VAL A 269 14.81 5.58 -1.72
N TYR A 270 13.81 6.46 -1.69
CA TYR A 270 12.49 6.14 -2.19
C TYR A 270 12.52 5.79 -3.69
N GLN A 271 11.98 4.64 -4.03
CA GLN A 271 11.78 4.17 -5.39
C GLN A 271 10.28 4.17 -5.69
N PRO A 272 9.79 5.09 -6.53
CA PRO A 272 8.36 5.15 -6.83
C PRO A 272 7.92 3.98 -7.73
N LEU A 273 6.84 3.30 -7.34
CA LEU A 273 6.15 2.30 -8.19
C LEU A 273 5.52 2.92 -9.44
N GLU A 274 5.35 4.24 -9.44
CA GLU A 274 4.74 5.01 -10.52
C GLU A 274 5.23 6.45 -10.47
N LYS A 275 5.29 7.08 -11.62
CA LYS A 275 5.69 8.48 -11.80
C LYS A 275 4.51 9.30 -12.37
N GLU A 276 4.55 10.61 -12.19
CA GLU A 276 3.54 11.50 -12.76
C GLU A 276 3.52 11.45 -14.30
#